data_5b53b3114a01ae2f19c2dec0a889d679
#
_entry.id   5b53b3114a01ae2f19c2dec0a889d679
#
_cell.length_a   1.000
_cell.length_b   1.000
_cell.length_c   1.000
_cell.angle_alpha   90.00
_cell.angle_beta   90.00
_cell.angle_gamma   90.00
#
_symmetry.space_group_name_H-M   'P 1'
#
loop_
_entity.id
_entity.type
_entity.pdbx_description
1 polymer ?
#
loop_
_entity_poly.entity_id
_entity_poly.type
_entity_poly.pdbx_seq_one_letter_code
_entity_poly.pdbx_strand_id
1 'polypeptide(L)'
;MEFEKKILLTEEEYQAVLKQRSREERRHRREHYVQKNHYYDTEDLSMNRQGITCRIREKEGRFTATHKTHASGHSIEKSAAVTGVSDLFPLTSAPLKRKGCLLTERHKWSLENGIVVCLDKNTYLETVDYELEIEYPQGQEELAYLEIQAVTDVLCSAGLMHSAGEIVGRLLWAK
;
A
#
# COMPACT_ATOMS: atom_id res chain seq x y z
N MET A 1 16.06 -2.08 -4.56
CA MET A 1 15.48 -2.07 -3.19
C MET A 1 14.48 -0.93 -3.17
N GLU A 2 13.27 -1.19 -2.74
CA GLU A 2 12.16 -0.24 -2.73
C GLU A 2 11.81 0.08 -1.28
N PHE A 3 11.60 1.35 -0.99
CA PHE A 3 11.21 1.85 0.32
C PHE A 3 9.78 2.37 0.25
N GLU A 4 9.05 2.31 1.35
CA GLU A 4 7.68 2.78 1.42
C GLU A 4 7.39 3.55 2.70
N LYS A 5 6.53 4.55 2.62
CA LYS A 5 5.93 5.26 3.74
C LYS A 5 4.42 5.11 3.64
N LYS A 6 3.77 4.78 4.76
CA LYS A 6 2.32 4.57 4.83
C LYS A 6 1.70 5.45 5.88
N ILE A 7 0.52 5.98 5.57
CA ILE A 7 -0.26 6.86 6.44
C ILE A 7 -1.71 6.42 6.37
N LEU A 8 -2.32 6.15 7.52
CA LEU A 8 -3.76 5.95 7.58
C LEU A 8 -4.47 7.31 7.54
N LEU A 9 -5.51 7.40 6.73
CA LEU A 9 -6.32 8.59 6.53
C LEU A 9 -7.75 8.36 7.03
N THR A 10 -8.43 9.44 7.38
CA THR A 10 -9.89 9.42 7.47
C THR A 10 -10.51 9.45 6.07
N GLU A 11 -11.82 9.22 5.95
CA GLU A 11 -12.52 9.32 4.67
C GLU A 11 -12.45 10.74 4.10
N GLU A 12 -12.61 11.76 4.93
CA GLU A 12 -12.54 13.16 4.53
C GLU A 12 -11.14 13.52 4.00
N GLU A 13 -10.10 13.06 4.68
CA GLU A 13 -8.69 13.24 4.26
C GLU A 13 -8.44 12.55 2.92
N TYR A 14 -8.91 11.31 2.76
CA TYR A 14 -8.82 10.57 1.49
C TYR A 14 -9.47 11.33 0.34
N GLN A 15 -10.70 11.85 0.54
CA GLN A 15 -11.42 12.62 -0.49
C GLN A 15 -10.70 13.92 -0.83
N ALA A 16 -10.13 14.61 0.15
CA ALA A 16 -9.37 15.85 -0.07
C ALA A 16 -8.11 15.59 -0.93
N VAL A 17 -7.35 14.55 -0.60
CA VAL A 17 -6.15 14.14 -1.36
C VAL A 17 -6.53 13.70 -2.78
N LEU A 18 -7.56 12.87 -2.94
CA LEU A 18 -8.04 12.40 -4.23
C LEU A 18 -8.45 13.56 -5.14
N LYS A 19 -9.21 14.52 -4.60
CA LYS A 19 -9.65 15.72 -5.34
C LYS A 19 -8.48 16.57 -5.81
N GLN A 20 -7.48 16.78 -4.96
CA GLN A 20 -6.30 17.56 -5.31
C GLN A 20 -5.47 16.86 -6.38
N ARG A 21 -5.13 15.58 -6.17
CA ARG A 21 -4.34 14.79 -7.13
C ARG A 21 -5.02 14.64 -8.48
N SER A 22 -6.35 14.55 -8.53
CA SER A 22 -7.09 14.48 -9.79
C SER A 22 -7.01 15.78 -10.62
N ARG A 23 -6.67 16.92 -10.01
CA ARG A 23 -6.46 18.19 -10.74
C ARG A 23 -5.06 18.31 -11.34
N GLU A 24 -4.10 17.52 -10.85
CA GLU A 24 -2.69 17.52 -11.27
C GLU A 24 -2.40 16.56 -12.44
N GLU A 25 -3.42 15.98 -13.07
CA GLU A 25 -3.36 14.90 -14.07
C GLU A 25 -2.38 15.11 -15.23
N ARG A 26 -1.96 16.33 -15.53
CA ARG A 26 -1.11 16.64 -16.69
C ARG A 26 0.37 16.30 -16.49
N ARG A 27 0.79 15.95 -15.28
CA ARG A 27 2.22 15.75 -14.93
C ARG A 27 2.60 14.30 -14.60
N HIS A 28 1.62 13.39 -14.44
CA HIS A 28 1.87 12.06 -13.89
C HIS A 28 1.05 10.99 -14.62
N ARG A 29 1.63 9.81 -14.79
CA ARG A 29 0.87 8.65 -15.25
C ARG A 29 -0.05 8.21 -14.12
N ARG A 30 -1.36 8.27 -14.36
CA ARG A 30 -2.39 7.85 -13.43
C ARG A 30 -2.95 6.49 -13.84
N GLU A 31 -3.15 5.63 -12.84
CA GLU A 31 -3.88 4.39 -12.96
C GLU A 31 -4.97 4.34 -11.88
N HIS A 32 -6.12 3.77 -12.20
CA HIS A 32 -7.17 3.48 -11.24
C HIS A 32 -7.64 2.04 -11.48
N TYR A 33 -7.63 1.21 -10.44
CA TYR A 33 -8.01 -0.17 -10.53
C TYR A 33 -8.44 -0.75 -9.18
N VAL A 34 -9.15 -1.87 -9.27
CA VAL A 34 -9.51 -2.69 -8.10
C VAL A 34 -8.64 -3.94 -8.11
N GLN A 35 -8.12 -4.30 -6.96
CA GLN A 35 -7.37 -5.52 -6.74
C GLN A 35 -7.89 -6.25 -5.49
N LYS A 36 -7.79 -7.58 -5.51
CA LYS A 36 -8.15 -8.43 -4.39
C LYS A 36 -6.92 -9.17 -3.89
N ASN A 37 -6.60 -9.04 -2.60
CA ASN A 37 -5.46 -9.69 -1.98
C ASN A 37 -5.96 -10.80 -1.06
N HIS A 38 -5.58 -12.05 -1.33
CA HIS A 38 -5.86 -13.20 -0.49
C HIS A 38 -4.62 -13.49 0.34
N TYR A 39 -4.72 -13.37 1.66
CA TYR A 39 -3.61 -13.54 2.59
C TYR A 39 -3.55 -14.96 3.12
N TYR A 40 -2.31 -15.44 3.28
CA TYR A 40 -2.00 -16.80 3.73
C TYR A 40 -1.07 -16.77 4.93
N ASP A 41 -1.33 -17.66 5.88
CA ASP A 41 -0.47 -17.84 7.07
C ASP A 41 -0.63 -19.25 7.62
N THR A 42 0.21 -19.57 8.60
CA THR A 42 0.04 -20.75 9.47
C THR A 42 -1.19 -20.56 10.37
N GLU A 43 -1.61 -21.64 11.05
CA GLU A 43 -2.76 -21.58 11.95
C GLU A 43 -2.56 -20.55 13.08
N ASP A 44 -1.34 -20.47 13.59
CA ASP A 44 -0.94 -19.59 14.67
C ASP A 44 -0.41 -18.21 14.21
N LEU A 45 -0.54 -17.86 12.93
CA LEU A 45 -0.08 -16.60 12.34
C LEU A 45 1.43 -16.35 12.48
N SER A 46 2.23 -17.40 12.40
CA SER A 46 3.68 -17.31 12.61
C SER A 46 4.40 -16.51 11.52
N MET A 47 3.91 -16.50 10.27
CA MET A 47 4.48 -15.68 9.20
C MET A 47 4.33 -14.20 9.53
N ASN A 48 3.13 -13.76 9.90
CA ASN A 48 2.86 -12.37 10.28
C ASN A 48 3.74 -11.94 11.47
N ARG A 49 3.86 -12.78 12.50
CA ARG A 49 4.74 -12.48 13.66
C ARG A 49 6.23 -12.36 13.30
N GLN A 50 6.66 -12.99 12.22
CA GLN A 50 8.03 -12.88 11.69
C GLN A 50 8.19 -11.73 10.67
N GLY A 51 7.17 -10.90 10.48
CA GLY A 51 7.20 -9.83 9.49
C GLY A 51 7.17 -10.35 8.05
N ILE A 52 6.53 -11.51 7.82
CA ILE A 52 6.41 -12.12 6.50
C ILE A 52 4.95 -12.00 6.04
N THR A 53 4.75 -11.45 4.84
CA THR A 53 3.44 -11.40 4.18
C THR A 53 3.42 -12.37 3.00
N CYS A 54 2.47 -13.32 3.03
CA CYS A 54 2.20 -14.23 1.92
C CYS A 54 0.81 -13.91 1.36
N ARG A 55 0.72 -13.55 0.06
CA ARG A 55 -0.56 -13.23 -0.58
C ARG A 55 -0.63 -13.72 -2.01
N ILE A 56 -1.86 -14.00 -2.49
CA ILE A 56 -2.17 -14.07 -3.91
C ILE A 56 -3.00 -12.83 -4.24
N ARG A 57 -2.51 -12.02 -5.17
CA ARG A 57 -3.20 -10.82 -5.67
C ARG A 57 -3.91 -11.15 -6.97
N GLU A 58 -5.19 -10.84 -7.04
CA GLU A 58 -5.99 -10.81 -8.25
C GLU A 58 -6.12 -9.36 -8.71
N LYS A 59 -5.71 -9.09 -9.95
CA LYS A 59 -5.87 -7.79 -10.61
C LYS A 59 -6.15 -8.03 -12.09
N GLU A 60 -7.25 -7.51 -12.61
CA GLU A 60 -7.62 -7.60 -14.04
C GLU A 60 -7.58 -9.05 -14.59
N GLY A 61 -8.06 -10.02 -13.81
CA GLY A 61 -8.04 -11.43 -14.17
C GLY A 61 -6.68 -12.12 -14.14
N ARG A 62 -5.64 -11.42 -13.65
CA ARG A 62 -4.30 -11.98 -13.45
C ARG A 62 -4.06 -12.24 -11.98
N PHE A 63 -3.35 -13.33 -11.70
CA PHE A 63 -3.03 -13.73 -10.33
C PHE A 63 -1.52 -13.76 -10.12
N THR A 64 -1.08 -13.13 -9.03
CA THR A 64 0.33 -13.10 -8.65
C THR A 64 0.47 -13.52 -7.20
N ALA A 65 1.21 -14.60 -6.96
CA ALA A 65 1.62 -14.98 -5.62
C ALA A 65 2.84 -14.14 -5.20
N THR A 66 2.82 -13.62 -3.99
CA THR A 66 3.90 -12.79 -3.43
C THR A 66 4.25 -13.25 -2.04
N HIS A 67 5.54 -13.47 -1.80
CA HIS A 67 6.14 -13.67 -0.48
C HIS A 67 7.02 -12.46 -0.20
N LYS A 68 6.62 -11.63 0.76
CA LYS A 68 7.30 -10.39 1.15
C LYS A 68 7.81 -10.50 2.57
N THR A 69 9.12 -10.37 2.76
CA THR A 69 9.76 -10.30 4.08
C THR A 69 10.06 -8.84 4.40
N HIS A 70 9.53 -8.37 5.52
CA HIS A 70 9.81 -7.03 6.01
C HIS A 70 11.05 -7.07 6.91
N ALA A 71 12.02 -6.22 6.60
CA ALA A 71 13.19 -5.95 7.42
C ALA A 71 13.20 -4.46 7.80
N SER A 72 14.05 -4.07 8.76
CA SER A 72 14.10 -2.67 9.19
C SER A 72 14.36 -1.71 8.02
N GLY A 73 13.33 -0.98 7.61
CA GLY A 73 13.38 0.06 6.58
C GLY A 73 13.31 -0.40 5.12
N HIS A 74 13.28 -1.70 4.84
CA HIS A 74 13.13 -2.23 3.48
C HIS A 74 12.37 -3.56 3.47
N SER A 75 11.99 -4.00 2.29
CA SER A 75 11.38 -5.32 2.11
C SER A 75 12.03 -6.08 0.97
N ILE A 76 12.04 -7.41 1.11
CA ILE A 76 12.45 -8.34 0.07
C ILE A 76 11.21 -9.08 -0.43
N GLU A 77 10.94 -8.99 -1.72
CA GLU A 77 9.78 -9.60 -2.34
C GLU A 77 10.20 -10.66 -3.36
N LYS A 78 9.53 -11.82 -3.30
CA LYS A 78 9.54 -12.86 -4.33
C LYS A 78 8.14 -13.01 -4.87
N SER A 79 7.97 -12.90 -6.19
CA SER A 79 6.67 -12.99 -6.83
C SER A 79 6.70 -13.97 -8.00
N ALA A 80 5.57 -14.65 -8.23
CA ALA A 80 5.36 -15.50 -9.38
C ALA A 80 3.91 -15.41 -9.88
N ALA A 81 3.73 -15.48 -11.20
CA ALA A 81 2.41 -15.64 -11.78
C ALA A 81 1.82 -17.00 -11.43
N VAL A 82 0.54 -17.04 -11.09
CA VAL A 82 -0.21 -18.26 -10.78
C VAL A 82 -1.53 -18.28 -11.55
N THR A 83 -2.19 -19.42 -11.64
CA THR A 83 -3.42 -19.57 -12.43
C THR A 83 -4.69 -19.15 -11.70
N GLY A 84 -4.61 -18.94 -10.37
CA GLY A 84 -5.77 -18.59 -9.56
C GLY A 84 -5.47 -18.58 -8.07
N VAL A 85 -6.52 -18.44 -7.29
CA VAL A 85 -6.46 -18.52 -5.82
C VAL A 85 -6.53 -19.99 -5.42
N SER A 86 -5.51 -20.49 -4.75
CA SER A 86 -5.41 -21.85 -4.22
C SER A 86 -5.67 -21.90 -2.71
N ASP A 87 -5.98 -23.08 -2.18
CA ASP A 87 -6.16 -23.29 -0.74
C ASP A 87 -4.84 -23.20 0.03
N LEU A 88 -3.74 -23.58 -0.61
CA LEU A 88 -2.39 -23.50 -0.07
C LEU A 88 -1.57 -22.48 -0.86
N PHE A 89 -0.67 -21.78 -0.16
CA PHE A 89 0.21 -20.79 -0.78
C PHE A 89 1.35 -21.47 -1.59
N PRO A 90 1.57 -21.06 -2.86
CA PRO A 90 2.44 -21.81 -3.78
C PRO A 90 3.94 -21.54 -3.66
N LEU A 91 4.38 -20.45 -3.00
CA LEU A 91 5.79 -20.03 -2.99
C LEU A 91 6.58 -20.48 -1.77
N THR A 92 6.03 -21.39 -0.97
CA THR A 92 6.71 -21.97 0.20
C THR A 92 6.32 -23.43 0.36
N SER A 93 7.21 -24.23 0.95
CA SER A 93 6.91 -25.60 1.37
C SER A 93 6.06 -25.68 2.64
N ALA A 94 5.98 -24.58 3.41
CA ALA A 94 5.11 -24.51 4.57
C ALA A 94 3.63 -24.55 4.13
N PRO A 95 2.76 -25.32 4.79
CA PRO A 95 1.36 -25.44 4.44
C PRO A 95 0.55 -24.22 4.91
N LEU A 96 0.76 -23.07 4.28
CA LEU A 96 0.05 -21.85 4.61
C LEU A 96 -1.37 -21.90 4.04
N LYS A 97 -2.37 -21.66 4.89
CA LYS A 97 -3.79 -21.62 4.52
C LYS A 97 -4.26 -20.18 4.36
N ARG A 98 -5.26 -19.98 3.53
CA ARG A 98 -5.90 -18.68 3.36
C ARG A 98 -6.57 -18.24 4.65
N LYS A 99 -6.25 -17.04 5.13
CA LYS A 99 -6.76 -16.44 6.38
C LYS A 99 -7.78 -15.34 6.15
N GLY A 100 -7.67 -14.61 5.05
CA GLY A 100 -8.56 -13.50 4.77
C GLY A 100 -8.40 -12.95 3.37
N CYS A 101 -9.22 -11.96 3.09
CA CYS A 101 -9.23 -11.26 1.82
C CYS A 101 -9.40 -9.76 2.06
N LEU A 102 -8.61 -8.97 1.34
CA LEU A 102 -8.66 -7.52 1.31
C LEU A 102 -8.99 -7.07 -0.12
N LEU A 103 -10.07 -6.32 -0.29
CA LEU A 103 -10.37 -5.62 -1.53
C LEU A 103 -9.78 -4.22 -1.44
N THR A 104 -8.93 -3.84 -2.39
CA THR A 104 -8.33 -2.51 -2.48
C THR A 104 -8.77 -1.85 -3.77
N GLU A 105 -9.42 -0.69 -3.66
CA GLU A 105 -9.57 0.26 -4.77
C GLU A 105 -8.40 1.23 -4.69
N ARG A 106 -7.52 1.23 -5.71
CA ARG A 106 -6.26 1.99 -5.73
C ARG A 106 -6.27 3.05 -6.82
N HIS A 107 -6.00 4.28 -6.43
CA HIS A 107 -5.52 5.33 -7.33
C HIS A 107 -4.00 5.40 -7.22
N LYS A 108 -3.31 5.29 -8.34
CA LYS A 108 -1.85 5.27 -8.41
C LYS A 108 -1.35 6.38 -9.33
N TRP A 109 -0.39 7.14 -8.86
CA TRP A 109 0.34 8.15 -9.63
C TRP A 109 1.81 7.79 -9.66
N SER A 110 2.34 7.59 -10.88
CA SER A 110 3.78 7.36 -11.09
C SER A 110 4.41 8.66 -11.55
N LEU A 111 5.36 9.18 -10.77
CA LEU A 111 6.05 10.43 -11.03
C LEU A 111 7.31 10.16 -11.87
N GLU A 112 7.78 11.17 -12.60
CA GLU A 112 8.96 11.06 -13.48
C GLU A 112 10.26 10.73 -12.72
N ASN A 113 10.35 11.11 -11.45
CA ASN A 113 11.50 10.84 -10.57
C ASN A 113 11.49 9.42 -9.97
N GLY A 114 10.55 8.56 -10.36
CA GLY A 114 10.42 7.19 -9.86
C GLY A 114 9.66 7.05 -8.54
N ILE A 115 9.18 8.15 -7.95
CA ILE A 115 8.26 8.11 -6.82
C ILE A 115 6.90 7.57 -7.31
N VAL A 116 6.29 6.72 -6.50
CA VAL A 116 4.92 6.23 -6.73
C VAL A 116 4.06 6.60 -5.53
N VAL A 117 2.96 7.27 -5.80
CA VAL A 117 1.96 7.62 -4.78
C VAL A 117 0.73 6.76 -5.01
N CYS A 118 0.32 6.00 -4.00
CA CYS A 118 -0.89 5.20 -4.01
C CYS A 118 -1.86 5.73 -2.95
N LEU A 119 -3.12 5.86 -3.34
CA LEU A 119 -4.20 6.23 -2.45
C LEU A 119 -5.22 5.10 -2.50
N ASP A 120 -5.36 4.39 -1.40
CA ASP A 120 -6.11 3.16 -1.29
C ASP A 120 -7.37 3.33 -0.44
N LYS A 121 -8.45 2.74 -0.92
CA LYS A 121 -9.61 2.41 -0.12
C LYS A 121 -9.65 0.89 0.05
N ASN A 122 -9.48 0.44 1.28
CA ASN A 122 -9.41 -0.95 1.65
C ASN A 122 -10.72 -1.41 2.29
N THR A 123 -11.23 -2.54 1.84
CA THR A 123 -12.46 -3.15 2.40
C THR A 123 -12.17 -4.59 2.83
N TYR A 124 -12.44 -4.91 4.09
CA TYR A 124 -12.27 -6.24 4.69
C TYR A 124 -13.16 -6.37 5.94
N LEU A 125 -13.71 -7.54 6.17
CA LEU A 125 -14.50 -7.89 7.37
C LEU A 125 -15.48 -6.78 7.82
N GLU A 126 -16.27 -6.24 6.89
CA GLU A 126 -17.23 -5.14 7.17
C GLU A 126 -16.58 -3.80 7.58
N THR A 127 -15.25 -3.70 7.47
CA THR A 127 -14.47 -2.51 7.76
C THR A 127 -13.99 -1.86 6.46
N VAL A 128 -13.95 -0.53 6.46
CA VAL A 128 -13.31 0.28 5.42
C VAL A 128 -12.23 1.12 6.08
N ASP A 129 -11.03 1.10 5.52
CA ASP A 129 -9.97 2.04 5.86
C ASP A 129 -9.39 2.69 4.62
N TYR A 130 -8.65 3.77 4.84
CA TYR A 130 -8.03 4.55 3.78
C TYR A 130 -6.54 4.71 4.08
N GLU A 131 -5.71 4.49 3.06
CA GLU A 131 -4.26 4.51 3.19
C GLU A 131 -3.62 5.35 2.07
N LEU A 132 -2.67 6.19 2.44
CA LEU A 132 -1.73 6.79 1.53
C LEU A 132 -0.41 6.03 1.63
N GLU A 133 0.11 5.56 0.49
CA GLU A 133 1.38 4.88 0.38
C GLU A 133 2.28 5.65 -0.59
N ILE A 134 3.52 5.92 -0.18
CA ILE A 134 4.53 6.57 -1.01
C ILE A 134 5.70 5.61 -1.12
N GLU A 135 5.86 5.04 -2.32
CA GLU A 135 6.95 4.15 -2.69
C GLU A 135 8.06 4.95 -3.36
N TYR A 136 9.31 4.68 -3.02
CA TYR A 136 10.45 5.39 -3.58
C TYR A 136 11.69 4.50 -3.67
N PRO A 137 12.55 4.72 -4.69
CA PRO A 137 13.83 4.03 -4.80
C PRO A 137 14.85 4.55 -3.77
N GLN A 138 15.86 3.75 -3.49
CA GLN A 138 16.95 4.12 -2.60
C GLN A 138 17.60 5.45 -3.04
N GLY A 139 17.83 6.35 -2.07
CA GLY A 139 18.42 7.68 -2.31
C GLY A 139 17.42 8.75 -2.73
N GLN A 140 16.11 8.45 -2.70
CA GLN A 140 15.03 9.38 -3.03
C GLN A 140 14.20 9.78 -1.81
N GLU A 141 14.73 9.59 -0.60
CA GLU A 141 14.02 9.85 0.66
C GLU A 141 13.54 11.30 0.76
N GLU A 142 14.37 12.24 0.32
CA GLU A 142 14.04 13.67 0.36
C GLU A 142 12.84 14.01 -0.54
N LEU A 143 12.80 13.42 -1.73
CA LEU A 143 11.66 13.60 -2.64
C LEU A 143 10.38 12.94 -2.11
N ALA A 144 10.50 11.78 -1.45
CA ALA A 144 9.36 11.15 -0.78
C ALA A 144 8.82 12.05 0.35
N TYR A 145 9.69 12.73 1.10
CA TYR A 145 9.26 13.71 2.10
C TYR A 145 8.57 14.93 1.50
N LEU A 146 9.00 15.41 0.33
CA LEU A 146 8.30 16.49 -0.38
C LEU A 146 6.88 16.08 -0.79
N GLU A 147 6.67 14.83 -1.19
CA GLU A 147 5.33 14.32 -1.48
C GLU A 147 4.45 14.22 -0.22
N ILE A 148 5.02 13.81 0.91
CA ILE A 148 4.33 13.83 2.22
C ILE A 148 3.96 15.27 2.58
N GLN A 149 4.87 16.22 2.39
CA GLN A 149 4.61 17.64 2.67
C GLN A 149 3.48 18.18 1.79
N ALA A 150 3.49 17.87 0.49
CA ALA A 150 2.43 18.28 -0.43
C ALA A 150 1.05 17.76 0.01
N VAL A 151 0.96 16.51 0.47
CA VAL A 151 -0.29 15.96 1.03
C VAL A 151 -0.66 16.67 2.33
N THR A 152 0.30 16.93 3.21
CA THR A 152 0.07 17.67 4.46
C THR A 152 -0.51 19.05 4.19
N ASP A 153 0.04 19.79 3.22
CA ASP A 153 -0.43 21.12 2.84
C ASP A 153 -1.89 21.09 2.33
N VAL A 154 -2.26 20.04 1.59
CA VAL A 154 -3.65 19.80 1.17
C VAL A 154 -4.57 19.64 2.37
N LEU A 155 -4.18 18.78 3.33
CA LEU A 155 -4.99 18.49 4.52
C LEU A 155 -5.10 19.69 5.45
N CYS A 156 -4.03 20.45 5.64
CA CYS A 156 -4.05 21.70 6.40
C CYS A 156 -4.94 22.75 5.74
N SER A 157 -4.84 22.90 4.42
CA SER A 157 -5.67 23.85 3.65
C SER A 157 -7.16 23.48 3.65
N ALA A 158 -7.48 22.19 3.81
CA ALA A 158 -8.84 21.69 3.97
C ALA A 158 -9.37 21.78 5.42
N GLY A 159 -8.53 22.20 6.37
CA GLY A 159 -8.88 22.25 7.80
C GLY A 159 -8.99 20.88 8.47
N LEU A 160 -8.45 19.83 7.82
CA LEU A 160 -8.48 18.44 8.31
C LEU A 160 -7.24 18.09 9.16
N MET A 161 -6.23 18.95 9.16
CA MET A 161 -5.00 18.78 9.92
C MET A 161 -4.52 20.15 10.42
N HIS A 162 -3.93 20.20 11.61
CA HIS A 162 -3.50 21.46 12.22
C HIS A 162 -1.99 21.71 12.07
N SER A 163 -1.20 20.67 11.87
CA SER A 163 0.25 20.80 11.70
C SER A 163 0.87 19.64 10.93
N ALA A 164 2.00 19.88 10.28
CA ALA A 164 2.80 18.86 9.63
C ALA A 164 3.30 17.77 10.61
N GLY A 165 3.41 18.08 11.91
CA GLY A 165 3.80 17.12 12.94
C GLY A 165 2.80 15.99 13.14
N GLU A 166 1.52 16.22 12.87
CA GLU A 166 0.48 15.18 12.98
C GLU A 166 0.69 14.07 11.98
N ILE A 167 1.06 14.39 10.74
CA ILE A 167 1.30 13.37 9.69
C ILE A 167 2.53 12.53 10.01
N VAL A 168 3.57 13.13 10.56
CA VAL A 168 4.79 12.42 10.95
C VAL A 168 4.50 11.39 12.04
N GLY A 169 3.62 11.72 12.99
CA GLY A 169 3.16 10.81 14.04
C GLY A 169 2.30 9.64 13.53
N ARG A 170 1.66 9.81 12.37
CA ARG A 170 0.82 8.78 11.72
C ARG A 170 1.60 7.91 10.73
N LEU A 171 2.87 8.26 10.42
CA LEU A 171 3.70 7.43 9.56
C LEU A 171 3.85 6.04 10.18
N LEU A 172 3.23 5.08 9.56
CA LEU A 172 3.44 3.68 9.88
C LEU A 172 4.83 3.31 9.35
N TRP A 173 5.76 3.12 10.26
CA TRP A 173 6.99 2.43 9.94
C TRP A 173 6.57 1.02 9.52
N ALA A 174 6.90 0.63 8.30
CA ALA A 174 6.71 -0.75 7.88
C ALA A 174 7.41 -1.65 8.92
N LYS A 175 6.60 -2.26 9.79
CA LYS A 175 7.07 -3.26 10.74
C LYS A 175 7.23 -4.57 10.03
#